data_a5cbbe38e1cd34c046704eff7ad927cf
#
_entry.id   a5cbbe38e1cd34c046704eff7ad927cf
#
_cell.length_a   1.000
_cell.length_b   1.000
_cell.length_c   1.000
_cell.angle_alpha   90.00
_cell.angle_beta   90.00
_cell.angle_gamma   90.00
#
_symmetry.space_group_name_H-M   'P 1'
#
loop_
_entity.id
_entity.type
_entity.pdbx_description
1 polymer ?
#
loop_
_entity_poly.entity_id
_entity_poly.type
_entity_poly.pdbx_seq_one_letter_code
_entity_poly.pdbx_strand_id
1 'polypeptide(L)'
;MIPKDTINRIYEAAKIEEVVGRYVNLKKAGANLIGLCPFHNEKTGSFTVSPSKGIYKCFGCSKAGGPVQFIMEIEQCSYVEAIRMLAQMYHITIEERQLTPEEQQKQDDRESMFVVNDFANKWFQEQLFQTPEGKAVAMSYLCQRGLREDTIKLFQIGYSPEKTKLHEVAIKAGYAERYLINDAEN
;
A
#
# COMPACT_ATOMS: atom_id res chain seq x y z
N MET A 1 -14.10 -10.46 -0.99
CA MET A 1 -12.63 -10.77 -0.87
C MET A 1 -12.32 -11.98 -1.76
N ILE A 2 -11.24 -11.93 -2.52
CA ILE A 2 -10.84 -13.06 -3.39
C ILE A 2 -10.25 -14.17 -2.51
N PRO A 3 -10.74 -15.43 -2.62
CA PRO A 3 -10.22 -16.55 -1.85
C PRO A 3 -8.75 -16.84 -2.15
N LYS A 4 -7.98 -17.25 -1.12
CA LYS A 4 -6.56 -17.55 -1.26
C LYS A 4 -6.28 -18.63 -2.31
N ASP A 5 -7.12 -19.65 -2.37
CA ASP A 5 -6.98 -20.74 -3.36
C ASP A 5 -7.17 -20.22 -4.79
N THR A 6 -8.10 -19.31 -5.01
CA THR A 6 -8.27 -18.66 -6.31
C THR A 6 -7.06 -17.80 -6.66
N ILE A 7 -6.50 -17.07 -5.70
CA ILE A 7 -5.27 -16.27 -5.90
C ILE A 7 -4.11 -17.22 -6.29
N ASN A 8 -3.92 -18.32 -5.58
CA ASN A 8 -2.87 -19.30 -5.90
C ASN A 8 -3.03 -19.88 -7.30
N ARG A 9 -4.24 -20.27 -7.69
CA ARG A 9 -4.54 -20.73 -9.05
C ARG A 9 -4.19 -19.69 -10.12
N ILE A 10 -4.44 -18.41 -9.85
CA ILE A 10 -4.09 -17.31 -10.76
C ILE A 10 -2.57 -17.17 -10.87
N TYR A 11 -1.84 -17.25 -9.74
CA TYR A 11 -0.37 -17.20 -9.75
C TYR A 11 0.25 -18.38 -10.51
N GLU A 12 -0.28 -19.59 -10.35
CA GLU A 12 0.20 -20.78 -11.06
C GLU A 12 -0.09 -20.74 -12.56
N ALA A 13 -1.24 -20.17 -12.95
CA ALA A 13 -1.63 -20.03 -14.35
C ALA A 13 -0.89 -18.89 -15.06
N ALA A 14 -0.56 -17.80 -14.35
CA ALA A 14 -0.02 -16.59 -14.93
C ALA A 14 1.46 -16.74 -15.32
N LYS A 15 1.72 -17.13 -16.55
CA LYS A 15 3.07 -17.22 -17.10
C LYS A 15 3.57 -15.85 -17.51
N ILE A 16 4.74 -15.48 -16.98
CA ILE A 16 5.30 -14.13 -17.18
C ILE A 16 5.48 -13.76 -18.65
N GLU A 17 5.91 -14.71 -19.49
CA GLU A 17 6.12 -14.51 -20.92
C GLU A 17 4.81 -14.25 -21.68
N GLU A 18 3.72 -14.88 -21.26
CA GLU A 18 2.39 -14.70 -21.87
C GLU A 18 1.79 -13.35 -21.45
N VAL A 19 1.92 -13.00 -20.16
CA VAL A 19 1.41 -11.73 -19.62
C VAL A 19 2.15 -10.56 -20.24
N VAL A 20 3.48 -10.57 -20.19
CA VAL A 20 4.31 -9.51 -20.76
C VAL A 20 4.18 -9.43 -22.28
N GLY A 21 4.09 -10.58 -22.96
CA GLY A 21 3.98 -10.66 -24.42
C GLY A 21 2.74 -9.97 -25.01
N ARG A 22 1.72 -9.67 -24.19
CA ARG A 22 0.55 -8.87 -24.61
C ARG A 22 0.85 -7.38 -24.75
N TYR A 23 1.87 -6.90 -24.04
CA TYR A 23 2.25 -5.47 -23.98
C TYR A 23 3.57 -5.17 -24.66
N VAL A 24 4.48 -6.14 -24.69
CA VAL A 24 5.84 -5.99 -25.18
C VAL A 24 6.14 -7.01 -26.26
N ASN A 25 6.71 -6.56 -27.38
CA ASN A 25 7.18 -7.48 -28.42
C ASN A 25 8.49 -8.13 -27.96
N LEU A 26 8.39 -9.38 -27.51
CA LEU A 26 9.49 -10.15 -26.96
C LEU A 26 10.21 -10.96 -28.05
N LYS A 27 11.53 -10.91 -28.07
CA LYS A 27 12.39 -11.74 -28.95
C LYS A 27 13.17 -12.75 -28.12
N LYS A 28 13.36 -13.94 -28.64
CA LYS A 28 14.09 -15.00 -27.96
C LYS A 28 15.58 -14.67 -27.87
N ALA A 29 16.16 -14.80 -26.68
CA ALA A 29 17.57 -14.56 -26.39
C ALA A 29 18.08 -15.66 -25.43
N GLY A 30 18.50 -16.77 -25.98
CA GLY A 30 18.86 -17.98 -25.24
C GLY A 30 17.65 -18.55 -24.47
N ALA A 31 17.80 -18.74 -23.17
CA ALA A 31 16.73 -19.21 -22.27
C ALA A 31 15.74 -18.11 -21.84
N ASN A 32 16.03 -16.87 -22.15
CA ASN A 32 15.22 -15.71 -21.80
C ASN A 32 14.58 -15.06 -23.03
N LEU A 33 13.70 -14.10 -22.77
CA LEU A 33 13.12 -13.24 -23.79
C LEU A 33 13.54 -11.78 -23.52
N ILE A 34 13.77 -11.00 -24.57
CA ILE A 34 14.19 -9.61 -24.47
C ILE A 34 13.27 -8.73 -25.33
N GLY A 35 12.92 -7.56 -24.83
CA GLY A 35 12.12 -6.55 -25.52
C GLY A 35 12.52 -5.13 -25.13
N LEU A 36 11.82 -4.15 -25.71
CA LEU A 36 11.90 -2.77 -25.26
C LEU A 36 11.11 -2.60 -23.97
N CYS A 37 11.64 -1.84 -23.02
CA CYS A 37 10.97 -1.62 -21.75
C CYS A 37 9.68 -0.78 -21.90
N PRO A 38 8.56 -1.20 -21.37
CA PRO A 38 7.33 -0.41 -21.44
C PRO A 38 7.29 0.73 -20.39
N PHE A 39 8.26 0.77 -19.46
CA PHE A 39 8.26 1.71 -18.33
C PHE A 39 9.20 2.91 -18.55
N HIS A 40 10.08 2.86 -19.56
CA HIS A 40 10.93 3.97 -19.95
C HIS A 40 11.29 3.91 -21.43
N ASN A 41 11.64 5.04 -22.02
CA ASN A 41 12.02 5.11 -23.43
C ASN A 41 13.45 4.60 -23.64
N GLU A 42 13.61 3.62 -24.53
CA GLU A 42 14.91 3.08 -24.93
C GLU A 42 14.93 2.69 -26.41
N LYS A 43 16.11 2.70 -27.03
CA LYS A 43 16.30 2.27 -28.44
C LYS A 43 16.75 0.82 -28.54
N THR A 44 17.36 0.29 -27.49
CA THR A 44 17.90 -1.07 -27.43
C THR A 44 17.24 -1.80 -26.27
N GLY A 45 16.78 -3.03 -26.50
CA GLY A 45 16.05 -3.79 -25.50
C GLY A 45 16.90 -4.11 -24.27
N SER A 46 16.51 -3.56 -23.12
CA SER A 46 17.07 -3.88 -21.82
C SER A 46 16.09 -4.63 -20.91
N PHE A 47 14.87 -4.86 -21.38
CA PHE A 47 13.82 -5.54 -20.64
C PHE A 47 13.89 -7.05 -20.90
N THR A 48 14.27 -7.79 -19.87
CA THR A 48 14.47 -9.25 -19.93
C THR A 48 13.37 -9.97 -19.16
N VAL A 49 12.80 -10.98 -19.77
CA VAL A 49 11.82 -11.90 -19.16
C VAL A 49 12.45 -13.28 -19.04
N SER A 50 12.41 -13.86 -17.85
CA SER A 50 12.88 -15.21 -17.57
C SER A 50 11.71 -16.15 -17.30
N PRO A 51 11.27 -16.95 -18.28
CA PRO A 51 10.15 -17.89 -18.09
C PRO A 51 10.42 -18.91 -16.98
N SER A 52 11.64 -19.44 -16.90
CA SER A 52 12.03 -20.43 -15.90
C SER A 52 11.98 -19.92 -14.46
N LYS A 53 12.13 -18.60 -14.27
CA LYS A 53 12.05 -17.95 -12.95
C LYS A 53 10.70 -17.26 -12.71
N GLY A 54 9.84 -17.13 -13.72
CA GLY A 54 8.56 -16.44 -13.63
C GLY A 54 8.68 -14.93 -13.36
N ILE A 55 9.78 -14.28 -13.78
CA ILE A 55 10.05 -12.87 -13.49
C ILE A 55 10.49 -12.08 -14.71
N TYR A 56 10.27 -10.77 -14.66
CA TYR A 56 10.92 -9.82 -15.55
C TYR A 56 11.92 -8.95 -14.80
N LYS A 57 12.89 -8.40 -15.52
CA LYS A 57 13.80 -7.36 -15.03
C LYS A 57 14.22 -6.45 -16.19
N CYS A 58 14.11 -5.15 -15.97
CA CYS A 58 14.70 -4.15 -16.85
C CYS A 58 16.07 -3.74 -16.32
N PHE A 59 17.10 -3.82 -17.15
CA PHE A 59 18.45 -3.40 -16.78
C PHE A 59 18.67 -1.90 -17.01
N GLY A 60 17.75 -1.19 -17.68
CA GLY A 60 17.77 0.26 -17.86
C GLY A 60 17.20 1.02 -16.68
N CYS A 61 15.96 0.70 -16.25
CA CYS A 61 15.28 1.39 -15.13
C CYS A 61 15.22 0.60 -13.84
N SER A 62 15.84 -0.58 -13.78
CA SER A 62 15.88 -1.48 -12.62
C SER A 62 14.54 -2.06 -12.13
N LYS A 63 13.42 -1.79 -12.79
CA LYS A 63 12.13 -2.40 -12.47
C LYS A 63 12.19 -3.90 -12.67
N ALA A 64 11.61 -4.64 -11.71
CA ALA A 64 11.58 -6.10 -11.72
C ALA A 64 10.37 -6.62 -10.96
N GLY A 65 9.88 -7.81 -11.32
CA GLY A 65 8.76 -8.43 -10.61
C GLY A 65 8.22 -9.66 -11.32
N GLY A 66 7.13 -10.20 -10.78
CA GLY A 66 6.34 -11.26 -11.38
C GLY A 66 5.16 -10.73 -12.20
N PRO A 67 4.26 -11.63 -12.69
CA PRO A 67 3.12 -11.25 -13.53
C PRO A 67 2.20 -10.21 -12.89
N VAL A 68 1.87 -10.37 -11.61
CA VAL A 68 0.99 -9.44 -10.87
C VAL A 68 1.62 -8.05 -10.78
N GLN A 69 2.91 -7.99 -10.40
CA GLN A 69 3.64 -6.72 -10.29
C GLN A 69 3.72 -6.01 -11.65
N PHE A 70 3.92 -6.78 -12.73
CA PHE A 70 3.94 -6.23 -14.08
C PHE A 70 2.61 -5.56 -14.44
N ILE A 71 1.47 -6.23 -14.18
CA ILE A 71 0.14 -5.65 -14.45
C ILE A 71 -0.10 -4.42 -13.58
N MET A 72 0.21 -4.46 -12.29
CA MET A 72 0.07 -3.30 -11.40
C MET A 72 0.81 -2.07 -11.93
N GLU A 73 2.02 -2.25 -12.45
CA GLU A 73 2.85 -1.16 -12.95
C GLU A 73 2.45 -0.66 -14.34
N ILE A 74 2.05 -1.55 -15.25
CA ILE A 74 1.69 -1.17 -16.62
C ILE A 74 0.30 -0.52 -16.69
N GLU A 75 -0.66 -1.06 -15.94
CA GLU A 75 -2.05 -0.58 -15.89
C GLU A 75 -2.28 0.46 -14.79
N GLN A 76 -1.26 0.71 -13.94
CA GLN A 76 -1.34 1.63 -12.79
C GLN A 76 -2.54 1.31 -11.87
N CYS A 77 -2.76 0.04 -11.63
CA CYS A 77 -3.89 -0.49 -10.88
C CYS A 77 -3.47 -1.11 -9.54
N SER A 78 -4.47 -1.31 -8.66
CA SER A 78 -4.25 -1.97 -7.36
C SER A 78 -3.98 -3.47 -7.53
N TYR A 79 -3.44 -4.10 -6.48
CA TYR A 79 -3.21 -5.54 -6.43
C TYR A 79 -4.47 -6.37 -6.75
N VAL A 80 -5.62 -5.97 -6.20
CA VAL A 80 -6.90 -6.67 -6.39
C VAL A 80 -7.36 -6.57 -7.85
N GLU A 81 -7.20 -5.42 -8.47
CA GLU A 81 -7.52 -5.21 -9.88
C GLU A 81 -6.58 -6.01 -10.78
N ALA A 82 -5.28 -6.03 -10.50
CA ALA A 82 -4.32 -6.86 -11.23
C ALA A 82 -4.66 -8.35 -11.16
N ILE A 83 -5.06 -8.86 -9.99
CA ILE A 83 -5.53 -10.24 -9.82
C ILE A 83 -6.79 -10.51 -10.65
N ARG A 84 -7.75 -9.58 -10.67
CA ARG A 84 -8.98 -9.71 -11.51
C ARG A 84 -8.65 -9.72 -13.00
N MET A 85 -7.74 -8.88 -13.45
CA MET A 85 -7.29 -8.84 -14.84
C MET A 85 -6.61 -10.14 -15.25
N LEU A 86 -5.72 -10.67 -14.40
CA LEU A 86 -5.09 -11.96 -14.65
C LEU A 86 -6.12 -13.11 -14.64
N ALA A 87 -7.06 -13.11 -13.70
CA ALA A 87 -8.13 -14.11 -13.68
C ALA A 87 -8.94 -14.09 -14.98
N GLN A 88 -9.30 -12.92 -15.47
CA GLN A 88 -9.99 -12.77 -16.77
C GLN A 88 -9.12 -13.25 -17.93
N MET A 89 -7.83 -12.94 -17.92
CA MET A 89 -6.86 -13.32 -18.94
C MET A 89 -6.72 -14.84 -19.07
N TYR A 90 -6.81 -15.56 -17.96
CA TYR A 90 -6.69 -17.03 -17.89
C TYR A 90 -8.03 -17.73 -17.69
N HIS A 91 -9.15 -17.04 -17.85
CA HIS A 91 -10.51 -17.59 -17.71
C HIS A 91 -10.76 -18.28 -16.37
N ILE A 92 -10.14 -17.75 -15.30
CA ILE A 92 -10.36 -18.24 -13.94
C ILE A 92 -11.51 -17.49 -13.31
N THR A 93 -12.59 -18.20 -12.98
CA THR A 93 -13.74 -17.61 -12.29
C THR A 93 -13.35 -17.24 -10.86
N ILE A 94 -13.56 -15.99 -10.48
CA ILE A 94 -13.41 -15.53 -9.11
C ILE A 94 -14.77 -15.68 -8.44
N GLU A 95 -14.90 -16.67 -7.56
CA GLU A 95 -16.02 -16.76 -6.64
C GLU A 95 -15.77 -15.77 -5.51
N GLU A 96 -16.34 -14.58 -5.60
CA GLU A 96 -16.26 -13.60 -4.51
C GLU A 96 -17.07 -14.14 -3.34
N ARG A 97 -16.37 -14.54 -2.27
CA ARG A 97 -17.03 -14.86 -1.01
C ARG A 97 -17.70 -13.59 -0.49
N GLN A 98 -19.01 -13.59 -0.42
CA GLN A 98 -19.74 -12.57 0.30
C GLN A 98 -19.29 -12.63 1.77
N LEU A 99 -18.86 -11.49 2.29
CA LEU A 99 -18.53 -11.37 3.69
C LEU A 99 -19.80 -11.65 4.53
N THR A 100 -19.66 -12.38 5.60
CA THR A 100 -20.76 -12.47 6.57
C THR A 100 -21.01 -11.08 7.18
N PRO A 101 -22.22 -10.80 7.69
CA PRO A 101 -22.49 -9.52 8.35
C PRO A 101 -21.48 -9.18 9.45
N GLU A 102 -20.97 -10.20 10.16
CA GLU A 102 -19.96 -10.03 11.20
C GLU A 102 -18.57 -9.69 10.63
N GLU A 103 -18.18 -10.29 9.50
CA GLU A 103 -16.94 -9.98 8.80
C GLU A 103 -16.99 -8.58 8.20
N GLN A 104 -18.14 -8.19 7.65
CA GLN A 104 -18.36 -6.84 7.13
C GLN A 104 -18.24 -5.81 8.27
N GLN A 105 -18.90 -6.06 9.40
CA GLN A 105 -18.83 -5.16 10.57
C GLN A 105 -17.37 -5.00 11.06
N LYS A 106 -16.59 -6.09 11.13
CA LYS A 106 -15.18 -6.04 11.52
C LYS A 106 -14.32 -5.24 10.53
N GLN A 107 -14.64 -5.32 9.24
CA GLN A 107 -13.95 -4.53 8.23
C GLN A 107 -14.28 -3.04 8.37
N ASP A 108 -15.57 -2.70 8.51
CA ASP A 108 -16.05 -1.34 8.68
C ASP A 108 -15.50 -0.72 9.99
N ASP A 109 -15.44 -1.49 11.08
CA ASP A 109 -14.83 -1.05 12.34
C ASP A 109 -13.34 -0.78 12.16
N ARG A 110 -12.62 -1.66 11.45
CA ARG A 110 -11.20 -1.46 11.17
C ARG A 110 -10.94 -0.21 10.31
N GLU A 111 -11.73 0.01 9.27
CA GLU A 111 -11.63 1.21 8.43
C GLU A 111 -11.92 2.47 9.25
N SER A 112 -12.95 2.43 10.11
CA SER A 112 -13.27 3.52 11.02
C SER A 112 -12.13 3.83 11.99
N MET A 113 -11.46 2.80 12.54
CA MET A 113 -10.29 2.97 13.40
C MET A 113 -9.11 3.62 12.66
N PHE A 114 -8.87 3.29 11.40
CA PHE A 114 -7.83 3.95 10.60
C PHE A 114 -8.11 5.44 10.42
N VAL A 115 -9.36 5.81 10.15
CA VAL A 115 -9.76 7.21 10.00
C VAL A 115 -9.57 7.98 11.31
N VAL A 116 -9.95 7.39 12.44
CA VAL A 116 -9.76 7.99 13.77
C VAL A 116 -8.27 8.14 14.11
N ASN A 117 -7.46 7.13 13.81
CA ASN A 117 -6.02 7.18 14.05
C ASN A 117 -5.31 8.25 13.18
N ASP A 118 -5.73 8.41 11.91
CA ASP A 118 -5.21 9.46 11.05
C ASP A 118 -5.58 10.86 11.58
N PHE A 119 -6.81 11.03 12.05
CA PHE A 119 -7.24 12.25 12.71
C PHE A 119 -6.41 12.54 13.97
N ALA A 120 -6.25 11.54 14.85
CA ALA A 120 -5.46 11.69 16.07
C ALA A 120 -4.00 12.06 15.77
N ASN A 121 -3.40 11.38 14.78
CA ASN A 121 -2.03 11.67 14.37
C ASN A 121 -1.86 13.12 13.88
N LYS A 122 -2.75 13.58 13.01
CA LYS A 122 -2.77 14.98 12.53
C LYS A 122 -2.94 15.96 13.67
N TRP A 123 -3.88 15.70 14.57
CA TRP A 123 -4.14 16.55 15.71
C TRP A 123 -2.92 16.65 16.65
N PHE A 124 -2.25 15.53 16.98
CA PHE A 124 -1.04 15.55 17.81
C PHE A 124 0.11 16.30 17.14
N GLN A 125 0.26 16.21 15.82
CA GLN A 125 1.24 16.98 15.08
C GLN A 125 0.91 18.48 15.11
N GLU A 126 -0.35 18.86 14.94
CA GLU A 126 -0.80 20.24 15.07
C GLU A 126 -0.52 20.80 16.47
N GLN A 127 -0.78 20.01 17.53
CA GLN A 127 -0.43 20.41 18.89
C GLN A 127 1.07 20.68 19.05
N LEU A 128 1.93 19.87 18.46
CA LEU A 128 3.38 20.04 18.51
C LEU A 128 3.86 21.28 17.75
N PHE A 129 3.38 21.46 16.51
CA PHE A 129 3.93 22.47 15.61
C PHE A 129 3.22 23.83 15.67
N GLN A 130 1.96 23.90 16.09
CA GLN A 130 1.17 25.10 15.98
C GLN A 130 0.88 25.76 17.33
N THR A 131 0.84 24.98 18.43
CA THR A 131 0.53 25.55 19.75
C THR A 131 1.77 26.15 20.43
N PRO A 132 1.61 27.22 21.24
CA PRO A 132 2.70 27.77 22.03
C PRO A 132 3.30 26.76 23.02
N GLU A 133 2.46 25.94 23.66
CA GLU A 133 2.87 24.88 24.59
C GLU A 133 3.67 23.80 23.88
N GLY A 134 3.19 23.29 22.73
CA GLY A 134 3.90 22.28 21.94
C GLY A 134 5.28 22.75 21.50
N LYS A 135 5.42 24.00 21.07
CA LYS A 135 6.71 24.59 20.69
C LYS A 135 7.65 24.81 21.87
N ALA A 136 7.14 25.36 22.96
CA ALA A 136 7.98 25.70 24.13
C ALA A 136 8.40 24.47 24.94
N VAL A 137 7.54 23.47 25.07
CA VAL A 137 7.79 22.29 25.90
C VAL A 137 8.25 21.11 25.06
N ALA A 138 7.37 20.59 24.20
CA ALA A 138 7.64 19.35 23.50
C ALA A 138 8.71 19.49 22.41
N MET A 139 8.66 20.52 21.57
CA MET A 139 9.67 20.73 20.53
C MET A 139 11.05 21.00 21.15
N SER A 140 11.11 21.84 22.19
CA SER A 140 12.36 22.10 22.90
C SER A 140 12.98 20.83 23.47
N TYR A 141 12.17 19.97 24.08
CA TYR A 141 12.62 18.66 24.59
C TYR A 141 13.15 17.76 23.47
N LEU A 142 12.43 17.64 22.35
CA LEU A 142 12.86 16.82 21.22
C LEU A 142 14.17 17.32 20.61
N CYS A 143 14.32 18.65 20.46
CA CYS A 143 15.55 19.26 19.97
C CYS A 143 16.74 19.04 20.93
N GLN A 144 16.53 19.12 22.24
CA GLN A 144 17.58 18.80 23.26
C GLN A 144 18.00 17.32 23.16
N ARG A 145 17.12 16.43 22.74
CA ARG A 145 17.43 15.02 22.47
C ARG A 145 18.14 14.79 21.12
N GLY A 146 18.42 15.85 20.37
CA GLY A 146 19.12 15.77 19.08
C GLY A 146 18.22 15.45 17.88
N LEU A 147 16.90 15.45 18.04
CA LEU A 147 15.97 15.26 16.93
C LEU A 147 15.82 16.57 16.14
N ARG A 148 15.99 16.49 14.82
CA ARG A 148 15.78 17.63 13.93
C ARG A 148 14.32 17.70 13.51
N GLU A 149 13.87 18.88 13.16
CA GLU A 149 12.47 19.12 12.77
C GLU A 149 12.04 18.30 11.53
N ASP A 150 12.95 18.12 10.56
CA ASP A 150 12.71 17.25 9.40
C ASP A 150 12.48 15.78 9.80
N THR A 151 13.23 15.30 10.77
CA THR A 151 13.08 13.96 11.35
C THR A 151 11.76 13.83 12.10
N ILE A 152 11.42 14.83 12.93
CA ILE A 152 10.16 14.86 13.68
C ILE A 152 8.97 14.79 12.74
N LYS A 153 8.99 15.55 11.64
CA LYS A 153 7.95 15.52 10.61
C LYS A 153 7.90 14.18 9.87
N LEU A 154 9.06 13.65 9.49
CA LEU A 154 9.15 12.37 8.78
C LEU A 154 8.53 11.21 9.56
N PHE A 155 8.82 11.16 10.88
CA PHE A 155 8.29 10.13 11.78
C PHE A 155 6.92 10.49 12.37
N GLN A 156 6.31 11.60 11.94
CA GLN A 156 4.99 12.05 12.38
C GLN A 156 4.87 12.13 13.91
N ILE A 157 5.92 12.58 14.58
CA ILE A 157 5.91 12.75 16.03
C ILE A 157 4.98 13.91 16.39
N GLY A 158 4.12 13.68 17.39
CA GLY A 158 3.15 14.65 17.87
C GLY A 158 3.30 14.92 19.36
N TYR A 159 2.47 15.81 19.88
CA TYR A 159 2.41 16.19 21.29
C TYR A 159 0.97 16.05 21.82
N SER A 160 0.83 15.42 22.98
CA SER A 160 -0.44 15.33 23.69
C SER A 160 -0.46 16.33 24.85
N PRO A 161 -1.22 17.44 24.74
CA PRO A 161 -1.33 18.42 25.80
C PRO A 161 -2.16 17.88 26.99
N GLU A 162 -1.80 18.30 28.21
CA GLU A 162 -2.52 17.83 29.42
C GLU A 162 -3.95 18.41 29.50
N LYS A 163 -4.15 19.64 29.04
CA LYS A 163 -5.42 20.37 29.21
C LYS A 163 -6.47 20.03 28.14
N THR A 164 -6.04 19.76 26.92
CA THR A 164 -6.97 19.49 25.81
C THR A 164 -6.91 18.01 25.46
N LYS A 165 -7.97 17.29 25.72
CA LYS A 165 -8.01 15.84 25.50
C LYS A 165 -8.45 15.54 24.07
N LEU A 166 -7.71 14.67 23.39
CA LEU A 166 -8.04 14.16 22.06
C LEU A 166 -9.51 13.68 21.98
N HIS A 167 -9.95 12.94 22.99
CA HIS A 167 -11.31 12.41 23.08
C HIS A 167 -12.38 13.49 22.86
N GLU A 168 -12.29 14.63 23.57
CA GLU A 168 -13.27 15.71 23.47
C GLU A 168 -13.25 16.35 22.07
N VAL A 169 -12.08 16.49 21.47
CA VAL A 169 -11.92 17.08 20.14
C VAL A 169 -12.46 16.14 19.06
N ALA A 170 -12.18 14.84 19.17
CA ALA A 170 -12.66 13.84 18.24
C ALA A 170 -14.19 13.68 18.28
N ILE A 171 -14.81 13.67 19.47
CA ILE A 171 -16.27 13.67 19.60
C ILE A 171 -16.89 14.91 18.95
N LYS A 172 -16.33 16.09 19.18
CA LYS A 172 -16.79 17.33 18.52
C LYS A 172 -16.63 17.31 17.00
N ALA A 173 -15.62 16.60 16.51
CA ALA A 173 -15.41 16.38 15.08
C ALA A 173 -16.33 15.30 14.47
N GLY A 174 -17.17 14.63 15.29
CA GLY A 174 -18.16 13.66 14.84
C GLY A 174 -17.71 12.20 14.83
N TYR A 175 -16.56 11.90 15.41
CA TYR A 175 -16.09 10.51 15.54
C TYR A 175 -16.82 9.77 16.64
N ALA A 176 -17.14 8.49 16.41
CA ALA A 176 -17.85 7.67 17.37
C ALA A 176 -16.94 7.29 18.55
N GLU A 177 -17.46 7.45 19.77
CA GLU A 177 -16.74 7.24 21.02
C GLU A 177 -16.13 5.83 21.14
N ARG A 178 -16.82 4.80 20.64
CA ARG A 178 -16.35 3.41 20.66
C ARG A 178 -14.98 3.18 19.99
N TYR A 179 -14.57 4.07 19.08
CA TYR A 179 -13.27 3.98 18.42
C TYR A 179 -12.17 4.79 19.11
N LEU A 180 -12.52 5.55 20.16
CA LEU A 180 -11.61 6.40 20.93
C LEU A 180 -11.23 5.79 22.28
N ILE A 181 -12.00 4.84 22.75
CA ILE A 181 -11.75 4.11 23.99
C ILE A 181 -11.01 2.84 23.60
N ASN A 182 -9.76 2.72 24.05
CA ASN A 182 -9.04 1.46 23.97
C ASN A 182 -9.70 0.49 24.95
N ASP A 183 -10.17 -0.65 24.50
CA ASP A 183 -10.57 -1.77 25.35
C ASP A 183 -9.31 -2.30 26.07
N ALA A 184 -8.89 -1.59 27.09
CA ALA A 184 -7.84 -2.01 28.01
C ALA A 184 -8.39 -2.95 29.10
N GLU A 185 -9.46 -3.69 28.77
CA GLU A 185 -10.02 -4.73 29.63
C GLU A 185 -10.28 -5.99 28.77
N ASN A 186 -9.18 -6.72 28.49
CA ASN A 186 -9.19 -8.19 28.34
C ASN A 186 -7.78 -8.74 28.53
#